data_38c9b49be03cc5eaec3e2578a532b88d
#
_entry.id   38c9b49be03cc5eaec3e2578a532b88d
#
_cell.length_a   1.000
_cell.length_b   1.000
_cell.length_c   1.000
_cell.angle_alpha   90.00
_cell.angle_beta   90.00
_cell.angle_gamma   90.00
#
_symmetry.space_group_name_H-M   'P 1'
#
loop_
_entity.id
_entity.type
_entity.pdbx_description
1 polymer ?
#
loop_
_entity_poly.entity_id
_entity_poly.type
_entity_poly.pdbx_seq_one_letter_code
_entity_poly.pdbx_strand_id
1 'polypeptide(L)'
;VNTPKEVFDDAYIFLMLQFAAIPFTIAYNLLSGQIRALGNSKQPFYFLITASVINIILDGILILGMGLGVEGAGIATWLSQGISVLLCIWFIKKKMQILIPKGEERNFDNKKISILLNNGVPMGLQFSITAIGLIMLQSANNALGTVYVAAFTASMRIKYLFTCVFENIGVAMATYCGQNLGAWKLDRIGQGVRASIRMMLVYFVFTFLLIYPFADEMMMLFVDKGEAEVVTYAAQFMRIANYFYPCLGLLTILRYSIQGLGYSNLSMLSGVMEMIARCGVSLWLVPALAWTGVCFGDPVAWVMADLFLIPAFLWLYKHLKKEVL
;
A
#
# COMPACT_ATOMS: atom_id res chain seq x y z
N VAL A 1 -24.06 1.74 -4.34
CA VAL A 1 -23.94 1.80 -2.87
C VAL A 1 -25.22 2.45 -2.37
N ASN A 2 -25.94 1.78 -1.46
CA ASN A 2 -27.17 2.33 -0.86
C ASN A 2 -26.79 3.41 0.19
N THR A 3 -26.45 4.60 -0.28
CA THR A 3 -26.18 5.74 0.62
C THR A 3 -27.53 6.34 1.08
N PRO A 4 -27.74 6.56 2.39
CA PRO A 4 -28.92 7.24 2.89
C PRO A 4 -29.10 8.61 2.24
N LYS A 5 -30.35 8.99 1.93
CA LYS A 5 -30.65 10.25 1.22
C LYS A 5 -30.17 11.50 2.00
N GLU A 6 -30.14 11.43 3.32
CA GLU A 6 -29.76 12.52 4.21
C GLU A 6 -28.29 12.93 4.08
N VAL A 7 -27.40 12.00 3.72
CA VAL A 7 -25.95 12.22 3.58
C VAL A 7 -25.46 12.08 2.13
N PHE A 8 -26.40 11.93 1.20
CA PHE A 8 -26.04 11.65 -0.21
C PHE A 8 -25.33 12.83 -0.86
N ASP A 9 -25.83 14.03 -0.67
CA ASP A 9 -25.28 15.23 -1.30
C ASP A 9 -23.88 15.54 -0.77
N ASP A 10 -23.67 15.46 0.54
CA ASP A 10 -22.36 15.64 1.18
C ASP A 10 -21.36 14.58 0.70
N ALA A 11 -21.79 13.31 0.65
CA ALA A 11 -20.96 12.20 0.16
C ALA A 11 -20.61 12.37 -1.33
N TYR A 12 -21.57 12.86 -2.14
CA TYR A 12 -21.34 13.10 -3.57
C TYR A 12 -20.32 14.21 -3.78
N ILE A 13 -20.47 15.35 -3.12
CA ILE A 13 -19.54 16.49 -3.25
C ILE A 13 -18.14 16.08 -2.76
N PHE A 14 -18.05 15.39 -1.61
CA PHE A 14 -16.78 14.90 -1.10
C PHE A 14 -16.07 13.97 -2.10
N LEU A 15 -16.78 13.00 -2.66
CA LEU A 15 -16.24 12.09 -3.67
C LEU A 15 -15.78 12.83 -4.93
N MET A 16 -16.56 13.81 -5.40
CA MET A 16 -16.16 14.62 -6.56
C MET A 16 -14.86 15.40 -6.29
N LEU A 17 -14.71 15.98 -5.10
CA LEU A 17 -13.48 16.67 -4.69
C LEU A 17 -12.30 15.69 -4.57
N GLN A 18 -12.51 14.48 -4.04
CA GLN A 18 -11.49 13.44 -4.01
C GLN A 18 -11.07 13.02 -5.43
N PHE A 19 -12.02 12.85 -6.35
CA PHE A 19 -11.69 12.56 -7.75
C PHE A 19 -10.94 13.72 -8.42
N ALA A 20 -11.28 14.96 -8.10
CA ALA A 20 -10.54 16.13 -8.56
C ALA A 20 -9.11 16.20 -8.02
N ALA A 21 -8.84 15.59 -6.85
CA ALA A 21 -7.50 15.51 -6.28
C ALA A 21 -6.61 14.42 -6.91
N ILE A 22 -7.20 13.42 -7.59
CA ILE A 22 -6.46 12.30 -8.22
C ILE A 22 -5.32 12.78 -9.14
N PRO A 23 -5.52 13.74 -10.07
CA PRO A 23 -4.44 14.23 -10.92
C PRO A 23 -3.23 14.75 -10.13
N PHE A 24 -3.45 15.46 -9.04
CA PHE A 24 -2.36 15.95 -8.17
C PHE A 24 -1.68 14.79 -7.45
N THR A 25 -2.44 13.83 -6.94
CA THR A 25 -1.88 12.62 -6.31
C THR A 25 -1.00 11.84 -7.28
N ILE A 26 -1.45 11.64 -8.53
CA ILE A 26 -0.68 10.98 -9.58
C ILE A 26 0.59 11.78 -9.89
N ALA A 27 0.46 13.10 -10.08
CA ALA A 27 1.59 13.99 -10.37
C ALA A 27 2.62 13.96 -9.22
N TYR A 28 2.17 14.04 -7.97
CA TYR A 28 3.06 13.96 -6.81
C TYR A 28 3.79 12.60 -6.77
N ASN A 29 3.07 11.49 -6.93
CA ASN A 29 3.67 10.15 -6.93
C ASN A 29 4.70 9.98 -8.05
N LEU A 30 4.41 10.47 -9.25
CA LEU A 30 5.33 10.45 -10.38
C LEU A 30 6.60 11.26 -10.08
N LEU A 31 6.45 12.53 -9.72
CA LEU A 31 7.59 13.43 -9.46
C LEU A 31 8.42 12.99 -8.27
N SER A 32 7.77 12.60 -7.17
CA SER A 32 8.45 12.08 -5.98
C SER A 32 9.16 10.76 -6.26
N GLY A 33 8.58 9.90 -7.09
CA GLY A 33 9.20 8.66 -7.58
C GLY A 33 10.48 8.93 -8.37
N GLN A 34 10.45 9.90 -9.29
CA GLN A 34 11.62 10.32 -10.08
C GLN A 34 12.74 10.88 -9.18
N ILE A 35 12.39 11.72 -8.20
CA ILE A 35 13.35 12.28 -7.24
C ILE A 35 13.99 11.14 -6.41
N ARG A 36 13.19 10.17 -5.95
CA ARG A 36 13.70 8.98 -5.23
C ARG A 36 14.58 8.10 -6.10
N ALA A 37 14.23 7.93 -7.37
CA ALA A 37 15.03 7.14 -8.31
C ALA A 37 16.45 7.69 -8.50
N LEU A 38 16.65 9.00 -8.35
CA LEU A 38 17.96 9.66 -8.35
C LEU A 38 18.66 9.67 -6.97
N GLY A 39 18.15 8.90 -5.99
CA GLY A 39 18.78 8.73 -4.67
C GLY A 39 18.36 9.76 -3.62
N ASN A 40 17.43 10.67 -3.91
CA ASN A 40 16.98 11.66 -2.94
C ASN A 40 15.59 11.31 -2.38
N SER A 41 15.57 10.57 -1.28
CA SER A 41 14.33 10.20 -0.58
C SER A 41 13.86 11.25 0.42
N LYS A 42 14.78 12.13 0.90
CA LYS A 42 14.49 13.09 1.98
C LYS A 42 13.55 14.21 1.51
N GLN A 43 13.77 14.74 0.31
CA GLN A 43 12.99 15.88 -0.16
C GLN A 43 11.51 15.57 -0.40
N PRO A 44 11.13 14.49 -1.08
CA PRO A 44 9.72 14.10 -1.19
C PRO A 44 9.05 13.89 0.18
N PHE A 45 9.78 13.35 1.15
CA PHE A 45 9.27 13.18 2.51
C PHE A 45 8.96 14.54 3.18
N TYR A 46 9.87 15.53 3.06
CA TYR A 46 9.60 16.87 3.59
C TYR A 46 8.41 17.55 2.90
N PHE A 47 8.25 17.35 1.59
CA PHE A 47 7.11 17.90 0.85
C PHE A 47 5.79 17.27 1.30
N LEU A 48 5.80 15.97 1.59
CA LEU A 48 4.65 15.27 2.13
C LEU A 48 4.27 15.78 3.52
N ILE A 49 5.25 15.94 4.42
CA ILE A 49 5.01 16.52 5.76
C ILE A 49 4.42 17.93 5.61
N THR A 50 5.03 18.77 4.77
CA THR A 50 4.54 20.15 4.55
C THR A 50 3.10 20.15 4.05
N ALA A 51 2.78 19.31 3.07
CA ALA A 51 1.41 19.17 2.56
C ALA A 51 0.44 18.65 3.63
N SER A 52 0.86 17.71 4.48
CA SER A 52 0.03 17.19 5.58
C SER A 52 -0.24 18.24 6.64
N VAL A 53 0.76 19.05 7.02
CA VAL A 53 0.57 20.17 7.97
C VAL A 53 -0.37 21.22 7.39
N ILE A 54 -0.19 21.57 6.11
CA ILE A 54 -1.08 22.52 5.42
C ILE A 54 -2.51 21.94 5.35
N ASN A 55 -2.67 20.65 5.08
CA ASN A 55 -3.97 20.00 5.07
C ASN A 55 -4.68 20.16 6.42
N ILE A 56 -4.01 19.83 7.54
CA ILE A 56 -4.57 19.99 8.90
C ILE A 56 -4.97 21.44 9.18
N ILE A 57 -4.14 22.41 8.78
CA ILE A 57 -4.44 23.84 8.96
C ILE A 57 -5.67 24.24 8.13
N LEU A 58 -5.72 23.81 6.87
CA LEU A 58 -6.86 24.08 5.98
C LEU A 58 -8.14 23.42 6.47
N ASP A 59 -8.08 22.17 6.97
CA ASP A 59 -9.22 21.50 7.60
C ASP A 59 -9.75 22.33 8.77
N GLY A 60 -8.88 22.83 9.66
CA GLY A 60 -9.27 23.70 10.75
C GLY A 60 -9.95 25.00 10.28
N ILE A 61 -9.40 25.66 9.27
CA ILE A 61 -9.96 26.91 8.72
C ILE A 61 -11.29 26.65 7.99
N LEU A 62 -11.34 25.66 7.10
CA LEU A 62 -12.49 25.45 6.22
C LEU A 62 -13.65 24.77 6.96
N ILE A 63 -13.37 23.80 7.84
CA ILE A 63 -14.41 23.07 8.57
C ILE A 63 -14.88 23.90 9.78
N LEU A 64 -13.95 24.34 10.64
CA LEU A 64 -14.31 25.00 11.90
C LEU A 64 -14.50 26.51 11.72
N GLY A 65 -13.67 27.17 10.90
CA GLY A 65 -13.73 28.63 10.71
C GLY A 65 -14.82 29.05 9.72
N MET A 66 -14.95 28.37 8.59
CA MET A 66 -15.92 28.71 7.53
C MET A 66 -17.19 27.85 7.57
N GLY A 67 -17.24 26.80 8.38
CA GLY A 67 -18.42 25.95 8.52
C GLY A 67 -18.75 25.10 7.29
N LEU A 68 -17.78 24.83 6.40
CA LEU A 68 -17.99 24.09 5.15
C LEU A 68 -18.15 22.56 5.35
N GLY A 69 -18.04 22.07 6.58
CA GLY A 69 -18.26 20.65 6.88
C GLY A 69 -17.38 19.73 6.00
N VAL A 70 -18.03 18.75 5.38
CA VAL A 70 -17.38 17.71 4.56
C VAL A 70 -16.77 18.29 3.27
N GLU A 71 -17.37 19.32 2.70
CA GLU A 71 -16.83 20.02 1.53
C GLU A 71 -15.47 20.65 1.85
N GLY A 72 -15.34 21.26 3.02
CA GLY A 72 -14.10 21.86 3.51
C GLY A 72 -12.95 20.84 3.56
N ALA A 73 -13.21 19.62 4.04
CA ALA A 73 -12.22 18.54 4.07
C ALA A 73 -11.78 18.12 2.65
N GLY A 74 -12.71 18.04 1.70
CA GLY A 74 -12.41 17.76 0.31
C GLY A 74 -11.53 18.82 -0.35
N ILE A 75 -11.85 20.10 -0.13
CA ILE A 75 -11.08 21.25 -0.65
C ILE A 75 -9.68 21.31 -0.01
N ALA A 76 -9.57 21.09 1.29
CA ALA A 76 -8.28 21.06 1.99
C ALA A 76 -7.35 19.98 1.41
N THR A 77 -7.89 18.78 1.15
CA THR A 77 -7.15 17.68 0.51
C THR A 77 -6.70 18.07 -0.90
N TRP A 78 -7.60 18.61 -1.71
CA TRP A 78 -7.30 19.05 -3.08
C TRP A 78 -6.19 20.10 -3.12
N LEU A 79 -6.26 21.14 -2.27
CA LEU A 79 -5.26 22.20 -2.19
C LEU A 79 -3.91 21.67 -1.69
N SER A 80 -3.88 20.87 -0.64
CA SER A 80 -2.64 20.33 -0.06
C SER A 80 -1.91 19.40 -1.03
N GLN A 81 -2.63 18.59 -1.78
CA GLN A 81 -2.05 17.77 -2.85
C GLN A 81 -1.47 18.63 -3.98
N GLY A 82 -2.18 19.69 -4.39
CA GLY A 82 -1.67 20.66 -5.36
C GLY A 82 -0.37 21.32 -4.90
N ILE A 83 -0.29 21.72 -3.63
CA ILE A 83 0.93 22.31 -3.04
C ILE A 83 2.09 21.31 -3.08
N SER A 84 1.86 20.04 -2.75
CA SER A 84 2.90 19.01 -2.80
C SER A 84 3.50 18.85 -4.20
N VAL A 85 2.68 18.92 -5.24
CA VAL A 85 3.12 18.89 -6.64
C VAL A 85 3.96 20.13 -6.98
N LEU A 86 3.50 21.32 -6.60
CA LEU A 86 4.23 22.57 -6.83
C LEU A 86 5.60 22.57 -6.15
N LEU A 87 5.71 22.04 -4.94
CA LEU A 87 6.99 21.87 -4.24
C LEU A 87 7.93 20.90 -4.98
N CYS A 88 7.41 19.78 -5.49
CA CYS A 88 8.20 18.87 -6.32
C CYS A 88 8.70 19.54 -7.61
N ILE A 89 7.83 20.26 -8.32
CA ILE A 89 8.19 20.97 -9.56
C ILE A 89 9.25 22.04 -9.28
N TRP A 90 9.05 22.82 -8.23
CA TRP A 90 10.00 23.86 -7.82
C TRP A 90 11.38 23.26 -7.52
N PHE A 91 11.42 22.16 -6.76
CA PHE A 91 12.66 21.48 -6.40
C PHE A 91 13.37 20.91 -7.63
N ILE A 92 12.63 20.25 -8.54
CA ILE A 92 13.18 19.71 -9.78
C ILE A 92 13.80 20.82 -10.62
N LYS A 93 13.09 21.94 -10.81
CA LYS A 93 13.60 23.08 -11.58
C LYS A 93 14.86 23.71 -10.97
N LYS A 94 14.96 23.74 -9.63
CA LYS A 94 16.07 24.41 -8.93
C LYS A 94 17.27 23.51 -8.66
N LYS A 95 17.04 22.23 -8.37
CA LYS A 95 18.08 21.32 -7.85
C LYS A 95 18.31 20.04 -8.66
N MET A 96 17.36 19.67 -9.53
CA MET A 96 17.41 18.41 -10.28
C MET A 96 17.08 18.62 -11.76
N GLN A 97 17.80 19.53 -12.40
CA GLN A 97 17.59 19.91 -13.81
C GLN A 97 17.73 18.74 -14.78
N ILE A 98 18.39 17.65 -14.37
CA ILE A 98 18.49 16.41 -15.14
C ILE A 98 17.13 15.75 -15.40
N LEU A 99 16.12 16.02 -14.58
CA LEU A 99 14.74 15.52 -14.74
C LEU A 99 13.91 16.35 -15.73
N ILE A 100 14.44 17.49 -16.20
CA ILE A 100 13.74 18.37 -17.14
C ILE A 100 14.13 17.94 -18.56
N PRO A 101 13.18 17.38 -19.36
CA PRO A 101 13.50 16.93 -20.71
C PRO A 101 13.92 18.10 -21.59
N LYS A 102 15.01 17.90 -22.35
CA LYS A 102 15.60 18.89 -23.24
C LYS A 102 15.64 18.39 -24.68
N GLY A 103 15.47 19.30 -25.64
CA GLY A 103 15.61 18.98 -27.06
C GLY A 103 14.79 17.76 -27.51
N GLU A 104 15.46 16.77 -28.07
CA GLU A 104 14.85 15.54 -28.57
C GLU A 104 14.21 14.66 -27.51
N GLU A 105 14.59 14.81 -26.24
CA GLU A 105 13.97 14.08 -25.11
C GLU A 105 12.48 14.41 -24.90
N ARG A 106 12.00 15.51 -25.51
CA ARG A 106 10.58 15.89 -25.49
C ARG A 106 9.73 15.13 -26.50
N ASN A 107 10.37 14.41 -27.43
CA ASN A 107 9.66 13.64 -28.44
C ASN A 107 9.08 12.36 -27.81
N PHE A 108 7.92 11.96 -28.31
CA PHE A 108 7.31 10.69 -27.94
C PHE A 108 8.15 9.53 -28.48
N ASP A 109 8.61 8.67 -27.57
CA ASP A 109 9.32 7.44 -27.89
C ASP A 109 8.44 6.24 -27.57
N ASN A 110 7.87 5.63 -28.60
CA ASN A 110 6.97 4.48 -28.45
C ASN A 110 7.61 3.30 -27.72
N LYS A 111 8.93 3.11 -27.84
CA LYS A 111 9.64 2.03 -27.13
C LYS A 111 9.66 2.29 -25.62
N LYS A 112 9.99 3.53 -25.23
CA LYS A 112 9.99 3.92 -23.81
C LYS A 112 8.58 3.87 -23.21
N ILE A 113 7.57 4.32 -23.95
CA ILE A 113 6.15 4.23 -23.55
C ILE A 113 5.76 2.77 -23.36
N SER A 114 6.13 1.88 -24.29
CA SER A 114 5.84 0.44 -24.18
C SER A 114 6.48 -0.17 -22.92
N ILE A 115 7.73 0.19 -22.59
CA ILE A 115 8.40 -0.29 -21.36
C ILE A 115 7.65 0.19 -20.12
N LEU A 116 7.22 1.45 -20.07
CA LEU A 116 6.45 2.01 -18.95
C LEU A 116 5.11 1.31 -18.80
N LEU A 117 4.38 1.09 -19.90
CA LEU A 117 3.09 0.41 -19.88
C LEU A 117 3.22 -1.07 -19.51
N ASN A 118 4.24 -1.77 -20.03
CA ASN A 118 4.50 -3.17 -19.70
C ASN A 118 4.86 -3.40 -18.22
N ASN A 119 5.33 -2.38 -17.52
CA ASN A 119 5.54 -2.44 -16.09
C ASN A 119 4.35 -1.86 -15.30
N GLY A 120 3.80 -0.73 -15.71
CA GLY A 120 2.76 -0.03 -14.97
C GLY A 120 1.39 -0.73 -15.01
N VAL A 121 1.00 -1.26 -16.18
CA VAL A 121 -0.31 -1.94 -16.32
C VAL A 121 -0.38 -3.19 -15.44
N PRO A 122 0.60 -4.12 -15.44
CA PRO A 122 0.57 -5.26 -14.55
C PRO A 122 0.57 -4.88 -13.05
N MET A 123 1.28 -3.80 -12.67
CA MET A 123 1.22 -3.28 -11.30
C MET A 123 -0.19 -2.80 -10.93
N GLY A 124 -0.84 -2.03 -11.80
CA GLY A 124 -2.22 -1.58 -11.59
C GLY A 124 -3.20 -2.74 -11.51
N LEU A 125 -3.09 -3.72 -12.41
CA LEU A 125 -3.91 -4.93 -12.42
C LEU A 125 -3.70 -5.76 -11.15
N GLN A 126 -2.47 -5.86 -10.64
CA GLN A 126 -2.17 -6.56 -9.38
C GLN A 126 -3.02 -6.00 -8.22
N PHE A 127 -3.06 -4.67 -8.04
CA PHE A 127 -3.86 -4.05 -6.98
C PHE A 127 -5.36 -4.32 -7.17
N SER A 128 -5.85 -4.23 -8.40
CA SER A 128 -7.26 -4.51 -8.72
C SER A 128 -7.64 -5.97 -8.44
N ILE A 129 -6.78 -6.91 -8.81
CA ILE A 129 -6.97 -8.36 -8.58
C ILE A 129 -6.96 -8.66 -7.08
N THR A 130 -6.01 -8.09 -6.34
CA THR A 130 -5.94 -8.26 -4.88
C THR A 130 -7.19 -7.68 -4.20
N ALA A 131 -7.72 -6.54 -4.70
CA ALA A 131 -8.95 -5.93 -4.20
C ALA A 131 -10.18 -6.82 -4.41
N ILE A 132 -10.28 -7.56 -5.53
CA ILE A 132 -11.36 -8.53 -5.74
C ILE A 132 -11.36 -9.59 -4.63
N GLY A 133 -10.19 -10.12 -4.29
CA GLY A 133 -10.05 -11.07 -3.19
C GLY A 133 -10.51 -10.50 -1.84
N LEU A 134 -10.19 -9.23 -1.57
CA LEU A 134 -10.65 -8.54 -0.35
C LEU A 134 -12.16 -8.33 -0.34
N ILE A 135 -12.77 -7.99 -1.47
CA ILE A 135 -14.24 -7.85 -1.60
C ILE A 135 -14.92 -9.18 -1.32
N MET A 136 -14.40 -10.30 -1.82
CA MET A 136 -14.94 -11.64 -1.54
C MET A 136 -14.87 -11.98 -0.06
N LEU A 137 -13.74 -11.70 0.60
CA LEU A 137 -13.58 -11.92 2.04
C LEU A 137 -14.53 -11.02 2.85
N GLN A 138 -14.64 -9.74 2.47
CA GLN A 138 -15.57 -8.81 3.08
C GLN A 138 -17.03 -9.26 2.94
N SER A 139 -17.40 -9.76 1.75
CA SER A 139 -18.76 -10.28 1.51
C SER A 139 -19.06 -11.49 2.39
N ALA A 140 -18.12 -12.43 2.52
CA ALA A 140 -18.25 -13.58 3.39
C ALA A 140 -18.34 -13.16 4.89
N ASN A 141 -17.57 -12.15 5.30
CA ASN A 141 -17.65 -11.59 6.64
C ASN A 141 -18.99 -10.93 6.91
N ASN A 142 -19.53 -10.17 5.95
CA ASN A 142 -20.84 -9.50 6.10
C ASN A 142 -21.99 -10.49 6.33
N ALA A 143 -21.88 -11.69 5.78
CA ALA A 143 -22.87 -12.75 5.99
C ALA A 143 -22.89 -13.32 7.43
N LEU A 144 -21.82 -13.10 8.23
CA LEU A 144 -21.75 -13.56 9.61
C LEU A 144 -22.50 -12.67 10.60
N GLY A 145 -22.77 -11.40 10.24
CA GLY A 145 -23.53 -10.47 11.07
C GLY A 145 -22.77 -9.19 11.46
N THR A 146 -23.51 -8.25 12.06
CA THR A 146 -23.05 -6.88 12.30
C THR A 146 -21.84 -6.78 13.25
N VAL A 147 -21.78 -7.62 14.26
CA VAL A 147 -20.68 -7.66 15.24
C VAL A 147 -19.36 -7.98 14.53
N TYR A 148 -19.36 -8.96 13.65
CA TYR A 148 -18.17 -9.34 12.88
C TYR A 148 -17.77 -8.28 11.85
N VAL A 149 -18.74 -7.59 11.25
CA VAL A 149 -18.48 -6.46 10.35
C VAL A 149 -17.82 -5.31 11.09
N ALA A 150 -18.30 -4.96 12.27
CA ALA A 150 -17.71 -3.94 13.12
C ALA A 150 -16.28 -4.33 13.56
N ALA A 151 -16.10 -5.58 14.02
CA ALA A 151 -14.79 -6.10 14.43
C ALA A 151 -13.79 -6.10 13.28
N PHE A 152 -14.17 -6.53 12.08
CA PHE A 152 -13.33 -6.52 10.90
C PHE A 152 -12.92 -5.09 10.52
N THR A 153 -13.87 -4.17 10.50
CA THR A 153 -13.63 -2.77 10.14
C THR A 153 -12.65 -2.09 11.11
N ALA A 154 -12.83 -2.29 12.42
CA ALA A 154 -11.93 -1.77 13.45
C ALA A 154 -10.53 -2.37 13.31
N SER A 155 -10.44 -3.69 13.12
CA SER A 155 -9.17 -4.40 12.92
C SER A 155 -8.42 -3.91 11.69
N MET A 156 -9.10 -3.68 10.57
CA MET A 156 -8.47 -3.22 9.32
C MET A 156 -7.84 -1.84 9.47
N ARG A 157 -8.45 -0.94 10.24
CA ARG A 157 -7.87 0.40 10.50
C ARG A 157 -6.54 0.31 11.25
N ILE A 158 -6.51 -0.49 12.33
CA ILE A 158 -5.29 -0.68 13.12
C ILE A 158 -4.25 -1.48 12.34
N LYS A 159 -4.66 -2.56 11.69
CA LYS A 159 -3.77 -3.36 10.84
C LYS A 159 -3.02 -2.49 9.83
N TYR A 160 -3.71 -1.56 9.17
CA TYR A 160 -3.10 -0.67 8.18
C TYR A 160 -1.96 0.18 8.76
N LEU A 161 -2.08 0.66 10.00
CA LEU A 161 -1.02 1.43 10.68
C LEU A 161 0.27 0.61 10.85
N PHE A 162 0.16 -0.69 11.11
CA PHE A 162 1.33 -1.56 11.25
C PHE A 162 1.84 -2.09 9.93
N THR A 163 0.95 -2.43 9.00
CA THR A 163 1.36 -3.04 7.73
C THR A 163 1.96 -2.05 6.75
N CYS A 164 1.67 -0.74 6.86
CA CYS A 164 2.27 0.29 6.00
C CYS A 164 3.80 0.32 6.05
N VAL A 165 4.43 -0.10 7.16
CA VAL A 165 5.89 -0.17 7.27
C VAL A 165 6.46 -1.27 6.35
N PHE A 166 5.82 -2.44 6.27
CA PHE A 166 6.22 -3.51 5.37
C PHE A 166 6.12 -3.09 3.91
N GLU A 167 5.02 -2.39 3.54
CA GLU A 167 4.83 -1.82 2.21
C GLU A 167 5.94 -0.83 1.85
N ASN A 168 6.30 0.06 2.77
CA ASN A 168 7.36 1.04 2.54
C ASN A 168 8.75 0.41 2.43
N ILE A 169 9.04 -0.66 3.16
CA ILE A 169 10.26 -1.47 2.96
C ILE A 169 10.27 -2.05 1.53
N GLY A 170 9.13 -2.56 1.07
CA GLY A 170 8.97 -3.04 -0.30
C GLY A 170 9.26 -1.96 -1.33
N VAL A 171 8.61 -0.79 -1.23
CA VAL A 171 8.83 0.35 -2.14
C VAL A 171 10.29 0.79 -2.18
N ALA A 172 10.98 0.80 -1.03
CA ALA A 172 12.41 1.07 -0.98
C ALA A 172 13.22 0.02 -1.75
N MET A 173 12.82 -1.25 -1.66
CA MET A 173 13.47 -2.34 -2.40
C MET A 173 13.26 -2.24 -3.90
N ALA A 174 12.11 -1.78 -4.39
CA ALA A 174 11.92 -1.53 -5.82
C ALA A 174 12.95 -0.52 -6.36
N THR A 175 13.10 0.61 -5.66
CA THR A 175 14.10 1.63 -6.02
C THR A 175 15.53 1.08 -5.94
N TYR A 176 15.86 0.38 -4.86
CA TYR A 176 17.18 -0.20 -4.64
C TYR A 176 17.56 -1.23 -5.70
N CYS A 177 16.64 -2.14 -6.04
CA CYS A 177 16.85 -3.16 -7.05
C CYS A 177 17.03 -2.53 -8.44
N GLY A 178 16.18 -1.55 -8.82
CA GLY A 178 16.28 -0.85 -10.09
C GLY A 178 17.61 -0.11 -10.25
N GLN A 179 18.06 0.62 -9.21
CA GLN A 179 19.35 1.32 -9.23
C GLN A 179 20.55 0.35 -9.37
N ASN A 180 20.54 -0.76 -8.60
CA ASN A 180 21.64 -1.73 -8.65
C ASN A 180 21.62 -2.57 -9.92
N LEU A 181 20.46 -2.85 -10.51
CA LEU A 181 20.34 -3.45 -11.84
C LEU A 181 20.93 -2.53 -12.92
N GLY A 182 20.52 -1.25 -12.94
CA GLY A 182 21.07 -0.27 -13.88
C GLY A 182 22.57 -0.02 -13.74
N ALA A 183 23.13 -0.26 -12.56
CA ALA A 183 24.58 -0.20 -12.30
C ALA A 183 25.30 -1.53 -12.50
N TRP A 184 24.63 -2.59 -12.94
CA TRP A 184 25.14 -3.97 -13.12
C TRP A 184 25.73 -4.58 -11.84
N LYS A 185 25.25 -4.14 -10.65
CA LYS A 185 25.74 -4.60 -9.32
C LYS A 185 24.79 -5.62 -8.71
N LEU A 186 24.59 -6.75 -9.38
CA LEU A 186 23.61 -7.77 -8.99
C LEU A 186 23.84 -8.36 -7.59
N ASP A 187 25.09 -8.49 -7.14
CA ASP A 187 25.38 -9.00 -5.79
C ASP A 187 24.82 -8.11 -4.69
N ARG A 188 24.73 -6.79 -4.93
CA ARG A 188 24.10 -5.85 -3.99
C ARG A 188 22.60 -6.10 -3.85
N ILE A 189 21.93 -6.54 -4.92
CA ILE A 189 20.49 -6.88 -4.86
C ILE A 189 20.25 -7.98 -3.81
N GLY A 190 21.03 -9.06 -3.88
CA GLY A 190 20.94 -10.13 -2.89
C GLY A 190 21.31 -9.69 -1.46
N GLN A 191 22.26 -8.76 -1.31
CA GLN A 191 22.60 -8.17 -0.01
C GLN A 191 21.46 -7.29 0.51
N GLY A 192 20.84 -6.47 -0.36
CA GLY A 192 19.71 -5.62 -0.02
C GLY A 192 18.49 -6.42 0.43
N VAL A 193 18.13 -7.48 -0.30
CA VAL A 193 17.03 -8.38 0.10
C VAL A 193 17.27 -8.98 1.49
N ARG A 194 18.49 -9.48 1.76
CA ARG A 194 18.83 -10.02 3.09
C ARG A 194 18.79 -8.96 4.17
N ALA A 195 19.24 -7.73 3.88
CA ALA A 195 19.18 -6.63 4.83
C ALA A 195 17.72 -6.23 5.13
N SER A 196 16.88 -6.14 4.10
CA SER A 196 15.45 -5.81 4.25
C SER A 196 14.69 -6.89 5.04
N ILE A 197 15.01 -8.17 4.81
CA ILE A 197 14.44 -9.26 5.61
C ILE A 197 14.83 -9.11 7.10
N ARG A 198 16.09 -8.76 7.41
CA ARG A 198 16.50 -8.52 8.80
C ARG A 198 15.75 -7.33 9.41
N MET A 199 15.61 -6.21 8.68
CA MET A 199 14.85 -5.06 9.14
C MET A 199 13.39 -5.42 9.40
N MET A 200 12.78 -6.16 8.49
CA MET A 200 11.42 -6.68 8.60
C MET A 200 11.25 -7.56 9.84
N LEU A 201 12.19 -8.48 10.10
CA LEU A 201 12.13 -9.35 11.29
C LEU A 201 12.26 -8.55 12.59
N VAL A 202 13.12 -7.53 12.64
CA VAL A 202 13.23 -6.63 13.81
C VAL A 202 11.91 -5.90 14.03
N TYR A 203 11.31 -5.36 12.95
CA TYR A 203 10.02 -4.70 13.05
C TYR A 203 8.89 -5.66 13.44
N PHE A 204 8.90 -6.88 12.93
CA PHE A 204 7.97 -7.93 13.35
C PHE A 204 8.05 -8.22 14.85
N VAL A 205 9.25 -8.38 15.40
CA VAL A 205 9.42 -8.59 16.85
C VAL A 205 8.83 -7.42 17.63
N PHE A 206 9.07 -6.19 17.19
CA PHE A 206 8.48 -5.00 17.80
C PHE A 206 6.94 -5.04 17.77
N THR A 207 6.34 -5.31 16.59
CA THR A 207 4.88 -5.39 16.47
C THR A 207 4.30 -6.55 17.25
N PHE A 208 5.00 -7.68 17.32
CA PHE A 208 4.57 -8.84 18.09
C PHE A 208 4.52 -8.55 19.59
N LEU A 209 5.56 -7.93 20.14
CA LEU A 209 5.61 -7.53 21.54
C LEU A 209 4.58 -6.45 21.89
N LEU A 210 4.14 -5.65 20.92
CA LEU A 210 3.17 -4.60 21.13
C LEU A 210 1.73 -5.11 20.92
N ILE A 211 1.45 -5.78 19.80
CA ILE A 211 0.07 -6.17 19.45
C ILE A 211 -0.40 -7.36 20.29
N TYR A 212 0.45 -8.36 20.50
CA TYR A 212 0.01 -9.59 21.14
C TYR A 212 -0.55 -9.37 22.56
N PRO A 213 0.14 -8.63 23.48
CA PRO A 213 -0.41 -8.35 24.81
C PRO A 213 -1.47 -7.26 24.83
N PHE A 214 -1.36 -6.22 23.98
CA PHE A 214 -2.19 -5.01 24.05
C PHE A 214 -3.27 -4.93 22.96
N ALA A 215 -3.61 -6.04 22.29
CA ALA A 215 -4.60 -6.03 21.21
C ALA A 215 -5.98 -5.55 21.68
N ASP A 216 -6.43 -5.96 22.86
CA ASP A 216 -7.74 -5.56 23.39
C ASP A 216 -7.78 -4.06 23.70
N GLU A 217 -6.74 -3.53 24.36
CA GLU A 217 -6.62 -2.11 24.69
C GLU A 217 -6.53 -1.24 23.41
N MET A 218 -5.84 -1.73 22.42
CA MET A 218 -5.74 -1.02 21.13
C MET A 218 -7.08 -0.97 20.42
N MET A 219 -7.89 -2.03 20.48
CA MET A 219 -9.24 -2.04 19.90
C MET A 219 -10.19 -1.11 20.64
N MET A 220 -10.08 -0.98 21.97
CA MET A 220 -10.88 -0.04 22.78
C MET A 220 -10.68 1.43 22.42
N LEU A 221 -9.64 1.78 21.66
CA LEU A 221 -9.44 3.13 21.13
C LEU A 221 -10.35 3.45 19.92
N PHE A 222 -10.90 2.40 19.27
CA PHE A 222 -11.68 2.53 18.03
C PHE A 222 -13.09 1.96 18.13
N VAL A 223 -13.40 1.30 19.24
CA VAL A 223 -14.69 0.64 19.51
C VAL A 223 -15.24 1.19 20.83
N ASP A 224 -16.54 1.45 20.87
CA ASP A 224 -17.18 1.97 22.07
C ASP A 224 -17.10 0.95 23.24
N LYS A 225 -16.98 1.48 24.46
CA LYS A 225 -16.81 0.68 25.69
C LYS A 225 -17.94 -0.31 25.97
N GLY A 226 -19.09 -0.12 25.32
CA GLY A 226 -20.25 -1.02 25.45
C GLY A 226 -20.19 -2.26 24.55
N GLU A 227 -19.27 -2.32 23.59
CA GLU A 227 -19.18 -3.38 22.57
C GLU A 227 -18.03 -4.36 22.83
N ALA A 228 -17.96 -4.93 24.03
CA ALA A 228 -16.89 -5.84 24.45
C ALA A 228 -16.69 -7.05 23.51
N GLU A 229 -17.77 -7.54 22.91
CA GLU A 229 -17.72 -8.64 21.95
C GLU A 229 -16.98 -8.25 20.67
N VAL A 230 -17.23 -7.06 20.14
CA VAL A 230 -16.52 -6.50 18.97
C VAL A 230 -15.04 -6.36 19.27
N VAL A 231 -14.67 -5.86 20.46
CA VAL A 231 -13.28 -5.75 20.91
C VAL A 231 -12.59 -7.10 20.91
N THR A 232 -13.25 -8.13 21.47
CA THR A 232 -12.69 -9.49 21.57
C THR A 232 -12.41 -10.08 20.18
N TYR A 233 -13.36 -9.99 19.25
CA TYR A 233 -13.18 -10.50 17.90
C TYR A 233 -12.12 -9.69 17.12
N ALA A 234 -12.12 -8.38 17.25
CA ALA A 234 -11.12 -7.53 16.61
C ALA A 234 -9.69 -7.81 17.12
N ALA A 235 -9.53 -8.00 18.43
CA ALA A 235 -8.23 -8.37 19.02
C ALA A 235 -7.79 -9.77 18.58
N GLN A 236 -8.69 -10.73 18.46
CA GLN A 236 -8.41 -12.06 17.91
C GLN A 236 -7.87 -11.95 16.48
N PHE A 237 -8.53 -11.17 15.62
CA PHE A 237 -8.07 -10.93 14.24
C PHE A 237 -6.64 -10.38 14.22
N MET A 238 -6.36 -9.35 15.02
CA MET A 238 -5.05 -8.73 15.09
C MET A 238 -3.97 -9.68 15.57
N ARG A 239 -4.23 -10.48 16.60
CA ARG A 239 -3.30 -11.49 17.10
C ARG A 239 -2.98 -12.53 16.03
N ILE A 240 -4.00 -13.07 15.33
CA ILE A 240 -3.80 -14.04 14.24
C ILE A 240 -3.03 -13.42 13.10
N ALA A 241 -3.43 -12.24 12.60
CA ALA A 241 -2.75 -11.56 11.52
C ALA A 241 -1.27 -11.27 11.85
N ASN A 242 -0.98 -10.86 13.09
CA ASN A 242 0.37 -10.52 13.52
C ASN A 242 1.32 -11.71 13.48
N TYR A 243 0.88 -12.93 13.78
CA TYR A 243 1.73 -14.13 13.61
C TYR A 243 2.24 -14.31 12.17
N PHE A 244 1.48 -13.82 11.18
CA PHE A 244 1.81 -13.96 9.76
C PHE A 244 2.44 -12.69 9.15
N TYR A 245 2.74 -11.67 9.94
CA TYR A 245 3.45 -10.48 9.44
C TYR A 245 4.83 -10.78 8.81
N PRO A 246 5.60 -11.80 9.25
CA PRO A 246 6.80 -12.20 8.51
C PRO A 246 6.51 -12.62 7.05
N CYS A 247 5.39 -13.31 6.81
CA CYS A 247 4.96 -13.64 5.45
C CYS A 247 4.60 -12.37 4.66
N LEU A 248 3.80 -11.46 5.24
CA LEU A 248 3.51 -10.19 4.60
C LEU A 248 4.78 -9.40 4.26
N GLY A 249 5.72 -9.32 5.19
CA GLY A 249 6.97 -8.61 4.97
C GLY A 249 7.83 -9.25 3.88
N LEU A 250 7.89 -10.57 3.83
CA LEU A 250 8.61 -11.29 2.78
C LEU A 250 7.95 -11.09 1.42
N LEU A 251 6.63 -11.22 1.36
CA LEU A 251 5.81 -10.95 0.19
C LEU A 251 6.09 -9.55 -0.38
N THR A 252 6.02 -8.50 0.44
CA THR A 252 6.26 -7.12 -0.01
C THR A 252 7.69 -6.93 -0.50
N ILE A 253 8.70 -7.41 0.22
CA ILE A 253 10.11 -7.32 -0.18
C ILE A 253 10.34 -7.99 -1.53
N LEU A 254 9.87 -9.22 -1.73
CA LEU A 254 10.10 -9.98 -2.96
C LEU A 254 9.31 -9.40 -4.13
N ARG A 255 8.05 -9.06 -3.93
CA ARG A 255 7.16 -8.47 -4.93
C ARG A 255 7.75 -7.18 -5.50
N TYR A 256 8.07 -6.24 -4.65
CA TYR A 256 8.63 -4.96 -5.06
C TYR A 256 10.07 -5.09 -5.61
N SER A 257 10.86 -6.06 -5.13
CA SER A 257 12.15 -6.37 -5.73
C SER A 257 11.99 -6.85 -7.18
N ILE A 258 11.06 -7.76 -7.46
CA ILE A 258 10.75 -8.24 -8.81
C ILE A 258 10.25 -7.09 -9.70
N GLN A 259 9.40 -6.20 -9.18
CA GLN A 259 8.95 -5.00 -9.89
C GLN A 259 10.12 -4.06 -10.22
N GLY A 260 11.01 -3.81 -9.25
CA GLY A 260 12.19 -2.99 -9.44
C GLY A 260 13.20 -3.56 -10.45
N LEU A 261 13.18 -4.86 -10.68
CA LEU A 261 13.95 -5.55 -11.71
C LEU A 261 13.27 -5.48 -13.10
N GLY A 262 12.07 -4.90 -13.23
CA GLY A 262 11.37 -4.74 -14.49
C GLY A 262 10.47 -5.93 -14.89
N TYR A 263 10.22 -6.87 -13.98
CA TYR A 263 9.40 -8.06 -14.24
C TYR A 263 8.02 -7.98 -13.57
N SER A 264 7.31 -6.87 -13.77
CA SER A 264 6.01 -6.60 -13.12
C SER A 264 4.93 -7.63 -13.41
N ASN A 265 5.01 -8.36 -14.53
CA ASN A 265 4.11 -9.47 -14.83
C ASN A 265 4.21 -10.62 -13.80
N LEU A 266 5.43 -10.95 -13.35
CA LEU A 266 5.60 -11.95 -12.29
C LEU A 266 5.03 -11.46 -10.96
N SER A 267 5.22 -10.18 -10.66
CA SER A 267 4.62 -9.56 -9.48
C SER A 267 3.08 -9.58 -9.53
N MET A 268 2.47 -9.33 -10.70
CA MET A 268 1.02 -9.40 -10.89
C MET A 268 0.47 -10.79 -10.56
N LEU A 269 1.17 -11.86 -10.93
CA LEU A 269 0.75 -13.23 -10.63
C LEU A 269 0.67 -13.49 -9.12
N SER A 270 1.49 -12.83 -8.30
CA SER A 270 1.34 -12.94 -6.84
C SER A 270 0.01 -12.39 -6.34
N GLY A 271 -0.51 -11.32 -6.96
CA GLY A 271 -1.86 -10.82 -6.68
C GLY A 271 -2.96 -11.81 -7.04
N VAL A 272 -2.77 -12.56 -8.14
CA VAL A 272 -3.68 -13.67 -8.50
C VAL A 272 -3.67 -14.75 -7.43
N MET A 273 -2.50 -15.14 -6.92
CA MET A 273 -2.38 -16.13 -5.83
C MET A 273 -3.09 -15.65 -4.55
N GLU A 274 -2.93 -14.37 -4.18
CA GLU A 274 -3.67 -13.80 -3.07
C GLU A 274 -5.19 -13.82 -3.28
N MET A 275 -5.65 -13.46 -4.47
CA MET A 275 -7.08 -13.48 -4.81
C MET A 275 -7.65 -14.90 -4.70
N ILE A 276 -6.99 -15.90 -5.31
CA ILE A 276 -7.41 -17.31 -5.25
C ILE A 276 -7.46 -17.78 -3.80
N ALA A 277 -6.46 -17.45 -3.00
CA ALA A 277 -6.40 -17.81 -1.59
C ALA A 277 -7.57 -17.21 -0.79
N ARG A 278 -7.84 -15.90 -0.95
CA ARG A 278 -8.97 -15.25 -0.26
C ARG A 278 -10.31 -15.78 -0.72
N CYS A 279 -10.49 -16.06 -2.02
CA CYS A 279 -11.69 -16.71 -2.52
C CYS A 279 -11.86 -18.11 -1.92
N GLY A 280 -10.81 -18.89 -1.86
CA GLY A 280 -10.84 -20.22 -1.22
C GLY A 280 -11.19 -20.15 0.26
N VAL A 281 -10.57 -19.23 1.00
CA VAL A 281 -10.93 -19.01 2.42
C VAL A 281 -12.40 -18.58 2.55
N SER A 282 -12.87 -17.67 1.72
CA SER A 282 -14.26 -17.17 1.77
C SER A 282 -15.28 -18.26 1.47
N LEU A 283 -14.98 -19.19 0.54
CA LEU A 283 -15.91 -20.22 0.11
C LEU A 283 -15.89 -21.48 0.98
N TRP A 284 -14.73 -21.81 1.58
CA TRP A 284 -14.58 -23.08 2.31
C TRP A 284 -14.28 -22.89 3.78
N LEU A 285 -13.38 -21.96 4.14
CA LEU A 285 -12.93 -21.82 5.52
C LEU A 285 -13.90 -20.98 6.34
N VAL A 286 -14.47 -19.91 5.79
CA VAL A 286 -15.45 -19.07 6.48
C VAL A 286 -16.74 -19.85 6.80
N PRO A 287 -17.34 -20.64 5.89
CA PRO A 287 -18.49 -21.48 6.23
C PRO A 287 -18.20 -22.55 7.30
N ALA A 288 -16.96 -23.04 7.38
CA ALA A 288 -16.56 -24.06 8.34
C ALA A 288 -16.20 -23.52 9.73
N LEU A 289 -15.53 -22.37 9.80
CA LEU A 289 -14.93 -21.80 11.03
C LEU A 289 -15.48 -20.43 11.39
N ALA A 290 -16.47 -19.92 10.67
CA ALA A 290 -17.07 -18.60 10.87
C ALA A 290 -16.00 -17.48 10.98
N TRP A 291 -16.00 -16.71 12.06
CA TRP A 291 -15.07 -15.62 12.29
C TRP A 291 -13.58 -16.03 12.21
N THR A 292 -13.24 -17.17 12.78
CA THR A 292 -11.86 -17.67 12.70
C THR A 292 -11.43 -17.87 11.25
N GLY A 293 -12.34 -18.33 10.38
CA GLY A 293 -12.10 -18.42 8.94
C GLY A 293 -11.74 -17.05 8.33
N VAL A 294 -12.48 -15.99 8.69
CA VAL A 294 -12.19 -14.61 8.23
C VAL A 294 -10.81 -14.17 8.67
N CYS A 295 -10.42 -14.47 9.93
CA CYS A 295 -9.08 -14.12 10.45
C CYS A 295 -7.94 -14.74 9.65
N PHE A 296 -8.14 -15.89 9.02
CA PHE A 296 -7.16 -16.54 8.15
C PHE A 296 -7.16 -16.05 6.70
N GLY A 297 -8.06 -15.15 6.31
CA GLY A 297 -8.16 -14.63 4.95
C GLY A 297 -6.87 -14.01 4.43
N ASP A 298 -6.28 -13.10 5.18
CA ASP A 298 -5.00 -12.47 4.84
C ASP A 298 -3.80 -13.39 5.05
N PRO A 299 -3.66 -14.10 6.19
CA PRO A 299 -2.57 -15.06 6.40
C PRO A 299 -2.39 -16.07 5.26
N VAL A 300 -3.47 -16.73 4.85
CA VAL A 300 -3.43 -17.73 3.77
C VAL A 300 -3.05 -17.06 2.44
N ALA A 301 -3.54 -15.85 2.17
CA ALA A 301 -3.20 -15.11 0.97
C ALA A 301 -1.71 -14.76 0.93
N TRP A 302 -1.12 -14.33 2.04
CA TRP A 302 0.31 -14.00 2.12
C TRP A 302 1.18 -15.23 1.92
N VAL A 303 0.85 -16.33 2.57
CA VAL A 303 1.57 -17.61 2.40
C VAL A 303 1.50 -18.11 0.96
N MET A 304 0.32 -18.08 0.33
CA MET A 304 0.17 -18.50 -1.07
C MET A 304 0.98 -17.62 -2.03
N ALA A 305 1.01 -16.32 -1.79
CA ALA A 305 1.83 -15.42 -2.60
C ALA A 305 3.33 -15.67 -2.40
N ASP A 306 3.79 -15.94 -1.17
CA ASP A 306 5.19 -16.27 -0.87
C ASP A 306 5.62 -17.58 -1.52
N LEU A 307 4.78 -18.61 -1.52
CA LEU A 307 5.04 -19.88 -2.21
C LEU A 307 5.32 -19.68 -3.71
N PHE A 308 4.73 -18.66 -4.32
CA PHE A 308 5.01 -18.27 -5.70
C PHE A 308 6.23 -17.34 -5.81
N LEU A 309 6.30 -16.30 -4.99
CA LEU A 309 7.32 -15.23 -5.10
C LEU A 309 8.72 -15.71 -4.77
N ILE A 310 8.89 -16.62 -3.80
CA ILE A 310 10.21 -17.14 -3.42
C ILE A 310 10.89 -17.83 -4.62
N PRO A 311 10.31 -18.87 -5.24
CA PRO A 311 10.92 -19.50 -6.41
C PRO A 311 11.05 -18.55 -7.60
N ALA A 312 10.07 -17.66 -7.82
CA ALA A 312 10.12 -16.67 -8.91
C ALA A 312 11.31 -15.72 -8.75
N PHE A 313 11.52 -15.17 -7.55
CA PHE A 313 12.66 -14.29 -7.29
C PHE A 313 14.00 -15.02 -7.40
N LEU A 314 14.12 -16.22 -6.87
CA LEU A 314 15.34 -17.02 -6.94
C LEU A 314 15.69 -17.40 -8.39
N TRP A 315 14.69 -17.75 -9.18
CA TRP A 315 14.88 -18.03 -10.61
C TRP A 315 15.34 -16.77 -11.35
N LEU A 316 14.64 -15.66 -11.17
CA LEU A 316 14.95 -14.38 -11.79
C LEU A 316 16.37 -13.89 -11.43
N TYR A 317 16.72 -13.95 -10.16
CA TYR A 317 18.03 -13.52 -9.67
C TYR A 317 19.17 -14.37 -10.26
N LYS A 318 18.96 -15.69 -10.38
CA LYS A 318 19.92 -16.59 -11.04
C LYS A 318 20.03 -16.33 -12.55
N HIS A 319 18.91 -16.03 -13.20
CA HIS A 319 18.87 -15.74 -14.64
C HIS A 319 19.64 -14.46 -14.95
N LEU A 320 19.36 -13.39 -14.24
CA LEU A 320 20.09 -12.12 -14.41
C LEU A 320 21.60 -12.25 -14.14
N LYS A 321 22.00 -13.06 -13.17
CA LYS A 321 23.45 -13.33 -12.94
C LYS A 321 24.13 -14.04 -14.10
N LYS A 322 23.43 -14.90 -14.83
CA LYS A 322 23.99 -15.58 -15.99
C LYS A 322 24.12 -14.68 -17.22
N GLU A 323 23.26 -13.66 -17.33
CA GLU A 323 23.34 -12.70 -18.46
C GLU A 323 24.49 -11.69 -18.29
N VAL A 324 25.01 -11.53 -17.09
CA VAL A 324 26.11 -10.57 -16.77
C VAL A 324 27.48 -11.25 -16.74
N LEU A 325 27.53 -12.58 -16.61
CA LEU A 325 28.75 -13.40 -16.68
C LEU A 325 29.00 -13.84 -18.11
#